data_d753d12491f8cd9069d9c6c575583570
#
_entry.id   d753d12491f8cd9069d9c6c575583570
#
_cell.length_a   1.000
_cell.length_b   1.000
_cell.length_c   1.000
_cell.angle_alpha   90.00
_cell.angle_beta   90.00
_cell.angle_gamma   90.00
#
_symmetry.space_group_name_H-M   'P 1'
#
loop_
_entity.id
_entity.type
_entity.pdbx_description
1 polymer ?
#
loop_
_entity_poly.entity_id
_entity_poly.type
_entity_poly.pdbx_seq_one_letter_code
_entity_poly.pdbx_strand_id
1 'polypeptide(L)'
;MSDNTMLSNLSMVGTSTSGGGSFLNVKVTGECQFNDTVDCRRLSLTGNVRVDGDLRLEKLKVTGELAVAGVLTGQSLRGTGEVKAASARMEQIDFSGSLVVDGDCEAEQLEISGAAVVEGLLSAERLQINLYGSSKAREVGGGTIVIKQNKTGKLLNLIKGNQDVIFRASQIEGDTIELQCTVADTVRGGSVIIGTDCVIERVEYRGTLEIHKNAMVKQQVKI
;
A
#
# COMPACT_ATOMS: atom_id res chain seq x y z
N MET A 1 26.95 13.49 27.01
CA MET A 1 25.82 13.90 27.87
C MET A 1 24.58 13.42 27.16
N SER A 2 23.95 12.37 27.67
CA SER A 2 22.74 11.81 27.07
C SER A 2 21.59 12.73 27.49
N ASP A 3 21.10 13.53 26.56
CA ASP A 3 19.89 14.32 26.75
C ASP A 3 18.73 13.34 26.92
N ASN A 4 18.36 13.07 28.16
CA ASN A 4 17.21 12.24 28.50
C ASN A 4 15.95 13.13 28.36
N THR A 5 15.65 13.52 27.11
CA THR A 5 14.42 14.26 26.79
C THR A 5 13.26 13.31 27.03
N MET A 6 12.53 13.49 28.15
CA MET A 6 11.31 12.74 28.42
C MET A 6 10.29 13.06 27.34
N LEU A 7 10.08 12.11 26.41
CA LEU A 7 9.05 12.22 25.38
C LEU A 7 7.67 12.31 26.02
N SER A 8 6.90 13.32 25.65
CA SER A 8 5.55 13.56 26.18
C SER A 8 4.47 12.92 25.30
N ASN A 9 3.29 12.72 25.89
CA ASN A 9 2.11 12.37 25.12
C ASN A 9 1.44 13.64 24.58
N LEU A 10 0.97 13.59 23.33
CA LEU A 10 0.20 14.66 22.71
C LEU A 10 -1.22 14.15 22.42
N SER A 11 -2.23 14.87 22.86
CA SER A 11 -3.63 14.58 22.56
C SER A 11 -4.31 15.82 21.98
N MET A 12 -4.87 15.68 20.79
CA MET A 12 -5.50 16.76 20.03
C MET A 12 -6.95 16.37 19.70
N VAL A 13 -7.88 17.29 19.97
CA VAL A 13 -9.32 17.10 19.73
C VAL A 13 -9.88 18.33 19.03
N GLY A 14 -10.71 18.12 18.01
CA GLY A 14 -11.24 19.20 17.17
C GLY A 14 -10.23 19.60 16.08
N THR A 15 -10.26 20.87 15.67
CA THR A 15 -9.33 21.41 14.69
C THR A 15 -8.13 22.04 15.38
N SER A 16 -6.92 21.61 15.04
CA SER A 16 -5.70 22.01 15.73
C SER A 16 -4.46 21.97 14.82
N THR A 17 -3.44 22.73 15.22
CA THR A 17 -2.15 22.79 14.51
C THR A 17 -1.01 22.61 15.52
N SER A 18 0.05 21.91 15.10
CA SER A 18 1.27 21.72 15.89
C SER A 18 2.50 21.98 15.01
N GLY A 19 3.59 22.41 15.61
CA GLY A 19 4.86 22.62 14.89
C GLY A 19 5.57 21.34 14.45
N GLY A 20 5.13 20.16 14.90
CA GLY A 20 5.88 18.93 14.78
C GLY A 20 6.67 18.59 16.03
N GLY A 21 7.64 17.68 15.93
CA GLY A 21 8.54 17.31 17.03
C GLY A 21 8.47 15.85 17.46
N SER A 22 9.07 15.53 18.61
CA SER A 22 9.21 14.16 19.12
C SER A 22 8.25 13.90 20.28
N PHE A 23 7.50 12.80 20.19
CA PHE A 23 6.46 12.43 21.17
C PHE A 23 6.55 10.95 21.52
N LEU A 24 6.05 10.58 22.70
CA LEU A 24 5.86 9.18 23.05
C LEU A 24 4.64 8.61 22.33
N ASN A 25 3.48 9.23 22.55
CA ASN A 25 2.24 8.86 21.88
C ASN A 25 1.52 10.12 21.39
N VAL A 26 0.97 10.04 20.18
CA VAL A 26 0.12 11.08 19.61
C VAL A 26 -1.27 10.49 19.39
N LYS A 27 -2.29 11.16 19.90
CA LYS A 27 -3.68 10.83 19.66
C LYS A 27 -4.40 12.03 19.04
N VAL A 28 -5.01 11.83 17.90
CA VAL A 28 -5.79 12.87 17.20
C VAL A 28 -7.22 12.41 17.03
N THR A 29 -8.16 13.28 17.34
CA THR A 29 -9.59 13.11 17.06
C THR A 29 -10.12 14.41 16.45
N GLY A 30 -10.40 14.41 15.16
CA GLY A 30 -10.78 15.59 14.38
C GLY A 30 -9.79 15.91 13.29
N GLU A 31 -9.44 17.18 13.10
CA GLU A 31 -8.52 17.65 12.07
C GLU A 31 -7.24 18.19 12.70
N CYS A 32 -6.09 17.71 12.24
CA CYS A 32 -4.81 18.18 12.74
C CYS A 32 -3.80 18.39 11.60
N GLN A 33 -3.06 19.50 11.70
CA GLN A 33 -1.90 19.75 10.86
C GLN A 33 -0.64 19.84 11.71
N PHE A 34 0.36 19.07 11.35
CA PHE A 34 1.73 19.22 11.82
C PHE A 34 2.53 19.92 10.74
N ASN A 35 3.08 21.09 11.06
CA ASN A 35 3.81 21.92 10.09
C ASN A 35 5.25 21.45 9.83
N ASP A 36 5.69 20.40 10.50
CA ASP A 36 7.03 19.84 10.38
C ASP A 36 7.01 18.33 10.68
N THR A 37 8.17 17.71 10.65
CA THR A 37 8.41 16.30 10.93
C THR A 37 7.86 15.90 12.30
N VAL A 38 7.22 14.75 12.35
CA VAL A 38 6.75 14.10 13.57
C VAL A 38 7.49 12.79 13.78
N ASP A 39 8.10 12.65 14.95
CA ASP A 39 8.72 11.43 15.43
C ASP A 39 7.97 10.96 16.66
N CYS A 40 7.39 9.76 16.63
CA CYS A 40 6.67 9.26 17.79
C CYS A 40 6.68 7.73 17.85
N ARG A 41 6.51 7.18 19.06
CA ARG A 41 6.37 5.73 19.15
C ARG A 41 5.04 5.26 18.60
N ARG A 42 3.95 6.00 18.84
CA ARG A 42 2.61 5.60 18.39
C ARG A 42 1.79 6.83 17.99
N LEU A 43 1.20 6.75 16.79
CA LEU A 43 0.17 7.69 16.35
C LEU A 43 -1.17 6.95 16.19
N SER A 44 -2.22 7.46 16.81
CA SER A 44 -3.59 6.99 16.60
C SER A 44 -4.44 8.16 16.15
N LEU A 45 -5.03 8.08 14.98
CA LEU A 45 -5.88 9.14 14.44
C LEU A 45 -7.29 8.64 14.14
N THR A 46 -8.25 9.52 14.42
CA THR A 46 -9.64 9.40 13.99
C THR A 46 -10.05 10.76 13.41
N GLY A 47 -10.19 10.83 12.09
CA GLY A 47 -10.41 12.08 11.33
C GLY A 47 -9.31 12.32 10.32
N ASN A 48 -8.87 13.58 10.16
CA ASN A 48 -7.93 13.97 9.12
C ASN A 48 -6.64 14.53 9.73
N VAL A 49 -5.50 13.98 9.32
CA VAL A 49 -4.18 14.46 9.77
C VAL A 49 -3.30 14.75 8.56
N ARG A 50 -2.66 15.91 8.59
CA ARG A 50 -1.64 16.30 7.63
C ARG A 50 -0.31 16.53 8.36
N VAL A 51 0.76 15.99 7.81
CA VAL A 51 2.14 16.20 8.25
C VAL A 51 2.91 16.81 7.08
N ASP A 52 3.39 18.04 7.24
CA ASP A 52 4.12 18.76 6.16
C ASP A 52 5.60 18.34 6.06
N GLY A 53 6.08 17.48 6.96
CA GLY A 53 7.39 16.85 6.94
C GLY A 53 7.32 15.32 6.85
N ASP A 54 8.34 14.67 7.41
CA ASP A 54 8.37 13.21 7.56
C ASP A 54 7.52 12.74 8.75
N LEU A 55 7.04 11.52 8.68
CA LEU A 55 6.41 10.85 9.81
C LEU A 55 7.18 9.56 10.14
N ARG A 56 7.82 9.54 11.31
CA ARG A 56 8.57 8.38 11.83
C ARG A 56 7.91 7.83 13.07
N LEU A 57 7.65 6.52 13.08
CA LEU A 57 6.92 5.91 14.19
C LEU A 57 7.11 4.39 14.29
N GLU A 58 6.80 3.80 15.46
CA GLU A 58 6.70 2.36 15.57
C GLU A 58 5.31 1.89 15.08
N LYS A 59 4.23 2.50 15.57
CA LYS A 59 2.86 2.03 15.31
C LYS A 59 1.93 3.15 14.86
N LEU A 60 1.32 2.97 13.70
CA LEU A 60 0.32 3.87 13.14
C LEU A 60 -1.05 3.19 13.08
N LYS A 61 -2.04 3.82 13.69
CA LYS A 61 -3.44 3.43 13.56
C LYS A 61 -4.23 4.56 12.93
N VAL A 62 -4.84 4.30 11.78
CA VAL A 62 -5.61 5.26 10.99
C VAL A 62 -7.09 4.88 10.98
N THR A 63 -7.95 5.85 11.24
CA THR A 63 -9.37 5.79 10.92
C THR A 63 -9.75 7.15 10.33
N GLY A 64 -9.77 7.25 9.00
CA GLY A 64 -9.94 8.51 8.26
C GLY A 64 -8.81 8.77 7.28
N GLU A 65 -8.26 9.99 7.26
CA GLU A 65 -7.28 10.40 6.25
C GLU A 65 -5.96 10.83 6.90
N LEU A 66 -4.85 10.34 6.34
CA LEU A 66 -3.49 10.76 6.69
C LEU A 66 -2.76 11.20 5.44
N ALA A 67 -2.27 12.42 5.42
CA ALA A 67 -1.38 12.93 4.37
C ALA A 67 -0.02 13.28 4.96
N VAL A 68 1.04 12.67 4.45
CA VAL A 68 2.44 12.92 4.82
C VAL A 68 3.16 13.48 3.61
N ALA A 69 3.59 14.73 3.67
CA ALA A 69 4.29 15.37 2.55
C ALA A 69 5.68 14.77 2.30
N GLY A 70 6.29 14.19 3.30
CA GLY A 70 7.58 13.53 3.27
C GLY A 70 7.48 12.00 3.30
N VAL A 71 8.45 11.39 3.96
CA VAL A 71 8.60 9.94 4.09
C VAL A 71 7.81 9.42 5.28
N LEU A 72 6.99 8.38 5.06
CA LEU A 72 6.36 7.60 6.12
C LEU A 72 7.25 6.40 6.45
N THR A 73 7.81 6.37 7.66
CA THR A 73 8.69 5.28 8.11
C THR A 73 8.19 4.69 9.43
N GLY A 74 8.16 3.36 9.54
CA GLY A 74 7.77 2.73 10.79
C GLY A 74 7.67 1.21 10.75
N GLN A 75 7.18 0.65 11.84
CA GLN A 75 7.04 -0.80 11.95
C GLN A 75 5.65 -1.25 11.45
N SER A 76 4.57 -0.60 11.87
CA SER A 76 3.23 -1.11 11.58
C SER A 76 2.27 0.02 11.24
N LEU A 77 1.63 -0.11 10.07
CA LEU A 77 0.46 0.68 9.65
C LEU A 77 -0.77 -0.21 9.66
N ARG A 78 -1.81 0.21 10.38
CA ARG A 78 -3.11 -0.48 10.40
C ARG A 78 -4.26 0.49 10.40
N GLY A 79 -5.39 0.06 9.83
CA GLY A 79 -6.63 0.84 9.92
C GLY A 79 -7.43 0.90 8.64
N THR A 80 -8.23 1.97 8.56
CA THR A 80 -9.16 2.16 7.43
C THR A 80 -9.20 3.62 7.00
N GLY A 81 -9.39 3.85 5.68
CA GLY A 81 -9.53 5.19 5.12
C GLY A 81 -8.55 5.47 3.99
N GLU A 82 -7.84 6.58 4.06
CA GLU A 82 -6.86 6.97 3.05
C GLU A 82 -5.51 7.33 3.69
N VAL A 83 -4.43 6.82 3.12
CA VAL A 83 -3.06 7.21 3.49
C VAL A 83 -2.34 7.68 2.25
N LYS A 84 -1.80 8.90 2.31
CA LYS A 84 -0.96 9.50 1.27
C LYS A 84 0.44 9.79 1.82
N ALA A 85 1.47 9.48 1.05
CA ALA A 85 2.85 9.80 1.39
C ALA A 85 3.69 10.03 0.14
N ALA A 86 4.78 10.80 0.25
CA ALA A 86 5.74 10.93 -0.84
C ALA A 86 6.47 9.60 -1.08
N SER A 87 6.86 8.90 -0.02
CA SER A 87 7.33 7.52 -0.05
C SER A 87 6.99 6.81 1.27
N ALA A 88 6.99 5.48 1.28
CA ALA A 88 6.67 4.70 2.47
C ALA A 88 7.66 3.56 2.68
N ARG A 89 8.13 3.39 3.92
CA ARG A 89 8.96 2.26 4.34
C ARG A 89 8.49 1.73 5.67
N MET A 90 7.87 0.55 5.65
CA MET A 90 7.23 -0.05 6.81
C MET A 90 7.65 -1.52 6.97
N GLU A 91 7.64 -2.06 8.18
CA GLU A 91 7.77 -3.52 8.33
C GLU A 91 6.46 -4.20 7.96
N GLN A 92 5.32 -3.67 8.42
CA GLN A 92 4.00 -4.25 8.18
C GLN A 92 2.96 -3.18 7.80
N ILE A 93 2.26 -3.43 6.69
CA ILE A 93 1.08 -2.67 6.26
C ILE A 93 -0.13 -3.62 6.21
N ASP A 94 -1.17 -3.34 6.99
CA ASP A 94 -2.47 -4.05 6.99
C ASP A 94 -3.57 -2.98 6.95
N PHE A 95 -4.03 -2.65 5.77
CA PHE A 95 -4.84 -1.46 5.55
C PHE A 95 -6.06 -1.72 4.65
N SER A 96 -7.19 -1.17 5.07
CA SER A 96 -8.44 -1.21 4.29
C SER A 96 -8.80 0.18 3.77
N GLY A 97 -8.74 0.38 2.46
CA GLY A 97 -9.04 1.68 1.84
C GLY A 97 -8.07 2.03 0.73
N SER A 98 -7.58 3.28 0.71
CA SER A 98 -6.69 3.80 -0.33
C SER A 98 -5.30 4.08 0.22
N LEU A 99 -4.27 3.47 -0.39
CA LEU A 99 -2.87 3.82 -0.16
C LEU A 99 -2.33 4.49 -1.42
N VAL A 100 -1.89 5.74 -1.29
CA VAL A 100 -1.33 6.54 -2.39
C VAL A 100 0.10 6.94 -2.03
N VAL A 101 1.06 6.54 -2.85
CA VAL A 101 2.48 6.84 -2.66
C VAL A 101 3.06 7.39 -3.95
N ASP A 102 3.58 8.62 -3.91
CA ASP A 102 4.10 9.31 -5.10
C ASP A 102 5.46 8.74 -5.57
N GLY A 103 6.19 8.08 -4.68
CA GLY A 103 7.45 7.39 -4.96
C GLY A 103 7.34 5.89 -4.69
N ASP A 104 8.34 5.35 -3.98
CA ASP A 104 8.43 3.93 -3.67
C ASP A 104 7.72 3.59 -2.36
N CYS A 105 7.12 2.39 -2.32
CA CYS A 105 6.51 1.79 -1.15
C CYS A 105 7.18 0.45 -0.85
N GLU A 106 7.89 0.36 0.25
CA GLU A 106 8.61 -0.83 0.68
C GLU A 106 8.04 -1.37 1.99
N ALA A 107 7.84 -2.69 2.08
CA ALA A 107 7.44 -3.36 3.30
C ALA A 107 8.04 -4.77 3.41
N GLU A 108 8.03 -5.37 4.61
CA GLU A 108 8.25 -6.82 4.73
C GLU A 108 6.95 -7.57 4.42
N GLN A 109 5.85 -7.08 4.96
CA GLN A 109 4.52 -7.64 4.75
C GLN A 109 3.53 -6.53 4.39
N LEU A 110 2.86 -6.67 3.27
CA LEU A 110 1.87 -5.72 2.80
C LEU A 110 0.56 -6.44 2.48
N GLU A 111 -0.49 -6.09 3.20
CA GLU A 111 -1.86 -6.49 2.89
C GLU A 111 -2.73 -5.24 2.73
N ILE A 112 -3.30 -5.07 1.55
CA ILE A 112 -4.22 -3.99 1.24
C ILE A 112 -5.55 -4.57 0.76
N SER A 113 -6.63 -4.13 1.40
CA SER A 113 -8.00 -4.39 0.95
C SER A 113 -8.61 -3.07 0.45
N GLY A 114 -8.48 -2.80 -0.85
CA GLY A 114 -8.89 -1.49 -1.39
C GLY A 114 -8.22 -1.12 -2.70
N ALA A 115 -7.61 0.06 -2.73
CA ALA A 115 -6.82 0.55 -3.84
C ALA A 115 -5.39 0.89 -3.40
N ALA A 116 -4.42 0.54 -4.22
CA ALA A 116 -3.02 0.93 -4.07
C ALA A 116 -2.56 1.68 -5.31
N VAL A 117 -2.11 2.90 -5.13
CA VAL A 117 -1.55 3.75 -6.20
C VAL A 117 -0.14 4.12 -5.81
N VAL A 118 0.85 3.51 -6.47
CA VAL A 118 2.28 3.72 -6.22
C VAL A 118 2.93 4.14 -7.53
N GLU A 119 3.45 5.35 -7.61
CA GLU A 119 4.04 5.84 -8.86
C GLU A 119 5.44 5.25 -9.11
N GLY A 120 6.07 4.68 -8.09
CA GLY A 120 7.37 4.01 -8.12
C GLY A 120 7.28 2.49 -7.98
N LEU A 121 8.26 1.95 -7.26
CA LEU A 121 8.34 0.54 -6.91
C LEU A 121 7.43 0.23 -5.70
N LEU A 122 6.60 -0.79 -5.84
CA LEU A 122 5.87 -1.42 -4.73
C LEU A 122 6.54 -2.74 -4.41
N SER A 123 7.20 -2.85 -3.27
CA SER A 123 7.94 -4.05 -2.89
C SER A 123 7.59 -4.55 -1.51
N ALA A 124 7.47 -5.88 -1.38
CA ALA A 124 7.35 -6.56 -0.10
C ALA A 124 7.74 -8.03 -0.22
N GLU A 125 8.32 -8.61 0.85
CA GLU A 125 8.56 -10.05 0.89
C GLU A 125 7.25 -10.84 0.72
N ARG A 126 6.17 -10.38 1.37
CA ARG A 126 4.80 -10.86 1.15
C ARG A 126 3.88 -9.72 0.80
N LEU A 127 3.37 -9.73 -0.41
CA LEU A 127 2.49 -8.71 -0.96
C LEU A 127 1.13 -9.33 -1.30
N GLN A 128 0.08 -8.83 -0.67
CA GLN A 128 -1.29 -9.21 -0.97
C GLN A 128 -2.16 -7.97 -1.20
N ILE A 129 -2.80 -7.90 -2.36
CA ILE A 129 -3.77 -6.84 -2.67
C ILE A 129 -5.11 -7.48 -3.01
N ASN A 130 -6.10 -7.20 -2.18
CA ASN A 130 -7.50 -7.51 -2.41
C ASN A 130 -8.14 -6.30 -3.06
N LEU A 131 -8.32 -6.33 -4.38
CA LEU A 131 -8.78 -5.19 -5.17
C LEU A 131 -10.26 -4.88 -4.94
N TYR A 132 -10.54 -3.61 -4.59
CA TYR A 132 -11.88 -3.02 -4.57
C TYR A 132 -11.99 -1.77 -5.45
N GLY A 133 -10.88 -1.27 -5.96
CA GLY A 133 -10.75 -0.12 -6.85
C GLY A 133 -9.57 -0.26 -7.80
N SER A 134 -9.49 0.64 -8.78
CA SER A 134 -8.37 0.70 -9.71
C SER A 134 -7.08 0.98 -8.95
N SER A 135 -6.08 0.16 -9.23
CA SER A 135 -4.78 0.19 -8.57
C SER A 135 -3.66 0.20 -9.59
N LYS A 136 -2.53 0.77 -9.23
CA LYS A 136 -1.33 0.75 -10.08
C LYS A 136 -0.05 0.79 -9.27
N ALA A 137 1.00 0.22 -9.83
CA ALA A 137 2.38 0.49 -9.47
C ALA A 137 3.21 0.56 -10.75
N ARG A 138 4.31 1.32 -10.78
CA ARG A 138 5.20 1.25 -11.94
C ARG A 138 5.84 -0.12 -12.02
N GLU A 139 6.39 -0.58 -10.91
CA GLU A 139 7.01 -1.89 -10.77
C GLU A 139 6.53 -2.56 -9.47
N VAL A 140 6.44 -3.87 -9.48
CA VAL A 140 6.11 -4.67 -8.30
C VAL A 140 7.19 -5.72 -8.09
N GLY A 141 7.74 -5.79 -6.88
CA GLY A 141 8.77 -6.75 -6.50
C GLY A 141 8.48 -7.48 -5.21
N GLY A 142 8.85 -8.76 -5.11
CA GLY A 142 8.71 -9.48 -3.83
C GLY A 142 8.94 -10.98 -3.90
N GLY A 143 8.93 -11.64 -2.75
CA GLY A 143 9.00 -13.09 -2.67
C GLY A 143 7.66 -13.72 -3.09
N THR A 144 6.58 -13.36 -2.42
CA THR A 144 5.23 -13.85 -2.74
C THR A 144 4.31 -12.66 -3.08
N ILE A 145 3.76 -12.67 -4.28
CA ILE A 145 2.88 -11.61 -4.80
C ILE A 145 1.51 -12.21 -5.12
N VAL A 146 0.48 -11.71 -4.47
CA VAL A 146 -0.91 -12.12 -4.66
C VAL A 146 -1.79 -10.90 -4.91
N ILE A 147 -2.32 -10.78 -6.12
CA ILE A 147 -3.25 -9.70 -6.49
C ILE A 147 -4.55 -10.35 -6.94
N LYS A 148 -5.63 -10.11 -6.18
CA LYS A 148 -6.93 -10.75 -6.41
C LYS A 148 -8.07 -9.73 -6.33
N GLN A 149 -9.12 -9.97 -7.09
CA GLN A 149 -10.37 -9.26 -6.91
C GLN A 149 -11.22 -9.94 -5.82
N ASN A 150 -11.72 -9.17 -4.87
CA ASN A 150 -12.63 -9.71 -3.88
C ASN A 150 -13.99 -10.02 -4.52
N LYS A 151 -14.51 -11.25 -4.26
CA LYS A 151 -15.78 -11.73 -4.81
C LYS A 151 -16.99 -10.88 -4.37
N THR A 152 -16.93 -10.30 -3.18
CA THR A 152 -17.99 -9.41 -2.66
C THR A 152 -18.01 -8.08 -3.42
N GLY A 153 -16.87 -7.59 -3.90
CA GLY A 153 -16.77 -6.38 -4.73
C GLY A 153 -17.42 -6.57 -6.10
N LYS A 154 -17.40 -7.77 -6.68
CA LYS A 154 -18.09 -8.06 -7.95
C LYS A 154 -19.59 -7.78 -7.89
N LEU A 155 -20.25 -8.10 -6.78
CA LEU A 155 -21.69 -7.89 -6.61
C LEU A 155 -22.05 -6.39 -6.44
N LEU A 156 -21.22 -5.64 -5.74
CA LEU A 156 -21.40 -4.19 -5.56
C LEU A 156 -21.11 -3.38 -6.83
N ASN A 157 -20.16 -3.82 -7.66
CA ASN A 157 -19.85 -3.18 -8.94
C ASN A 157 -20.95 -3.35 -9.99
N LEU A 158 -21.74 -4.44 -9.92
CA LEU A 158 -22.93 -4.62 -10.75
C LEU A 158 -24.02 -3.56 -10.46
N ILE A 159 -24.00 -2.98 -9.26
CA ILE A 159 -25.01 -1.96 -8.83
C ILE A 159 -24.49 -0.53 -9.08
N LYS A 160 -23.16 -0.30 -9.05
CA LYS A 160 -22.54 1.04 -9.13
C LYS A 160 -21.99 1.43 -10.52
N GLY A 161 -22.22 0.62 -11.56
CA GLY A 161 -21.81 0.93 -12.93
C GLY A 161 -20.29 0.95 -13.10
N ASN A 162 -19.78 -0.10 -13.72
CA ASN A 162 -18.50 -0.25 -14.44
C ASN A 162 -17.32 0.67 -14.03
N GLN A 163 -16.83 0.57 -12.82
CA GLN A 163 -15.44 0.91 -12.55
C GLN A 163 -14.63 -0.36 -12.71
N ASP A 164 -13.78 -0.40 -13.72
CA ASP A 164 -12.87 -1.52 -13.95
C ASP A 164 -11.92 -1.66 -12.75
N VAL A 165 -12.15 -2.66 -11.91
CA VAL A 165 -11.27 -2.99 -10.80
C VAL A 165 -10.09 -3.74 -11.37
N ILE A 166 -9.05 -3.01 -11.74
CA ILE A 166 -7.85 -3.52 -12.42
C ILE A 166 -6.60 -3.03 -11.70
N PHE A 167 -5.62 -3.91 -11.58
CA PHE A 167 -4.25 -3.56 -11.20
C PHE A 167 -3.41 -3.37 -12.47
N ARG A 168 -2.60 -2.30 -12.54
CA ARG A 168 -1.71 -2.01 -13.67
C ARG A 168 -0.27 -1.90 -13.20
N ALA A 169 0.64 -2.56 -13.92
CA ALA A 169 2.08 -2.42 -13.71
C ALA A 169 2.85 -2.58 -15.03
N SER A 170 4.02 -1.98 -15.15
CA SER A 170 4.94 -2.29 -16.24
C SER A 170 5.63 -3.63 -15.98
N GLN A 171 6.10 -3.86 -14.76
CA GLN A 171 6.81 -5.08 -14.40
C GLN A 171 6.33 -5.64 -13.06
N ILE A 172 6.19 -6.97 -13.00
CA ILE A 172 5.92 -7.71 -11.76
C ILE A 172 6.96 -8.83 -11.67
N GLU A 173 7.78 -8.83 -10.60
CA GLU A 173 8.84 -9.82 -10.40
C GLU A 173 8.80 -10.43 -9.00
N GLY A 174 8.80 -11.76 -8.90
CA GLY A 174 8.76 -12.46 -7.62
C GLY A 174 9.00 -13.97 -7.74
N ASP A 175 9.17 -14.64 -6.60
CA ASP A 175 9.35 -16.10 -6.62
C ASP A 175 8.03 -16.83 -6.88
N THR A 176 6.96 -16.40 -6.22
CA THR A 176 5.62 -16.95 -6.38
C THR A 176 4.64 -15.81 -6.69
N ILE A 177 3.96 -15.91 -7.82
CA ILE A 177 3.09 -14.85 -8.34
C ILE A 177 1.71 -15.43 -8.64
N GLU A 178 0.65 -14.83 -8.08
CA GLU A 178 -0.74 -15.13 -8.42
C GLU A 178 -1.48 -13.83 -8.72
N LEU A 179 -1.98 -13.69 -9.95
CA LEU A 179 -2.60 -12.46 -10.45
C LEU A 179 -4.04 -12.72 -10.90
N GLN A 180 -4.93 -11.78 -10.60
CA GLN A 180 -6.27 -11.65 -11.18
C GLN A 180 -6.51 -10.17 -11.49
N CYS A 181 -7.32 -9.88 -12.52
CA CYS A 181 -7.68 -8.52 -12.90
C CYS A 181 -6.44 -7.62 -13.05
N THR A 182 -5.40 -8.13 -13.71
CA THR A 182 -4.10 -7.45 -13.81
C THR A 182 -3.71 -7.23 -15.26
N VAL A 183 -3.23 -6.04 -15.55
CA VAL A 183 -2.60 -5.67 -16.83
C VAL A 183 -1.14 -5.36 -16.57
N ALA A 184 -0.22 -6.08 -17.24
CA ALA A 184 1.21 -5.85 -17.11
C ALA A 184 1.96 -6.09 -18.42
N ASP A 185 3.08 -5.38 -18.60
CA ASP A 185 3.94 -5.62 -19.75
C ASP A 185 4.78 -6.90 -19.54
N THR A 186 5.40 -7.03 -18.37
CA THR A 186 6.23 -8.20 -18.03
C THR A 186 5.89 -8.76 -16.66
N VAL A 187 5.73 -10.08 -16.60
CA VAL A 187 5.63 -10.84 -15.34
C VAL A 187 6.76 -11.87 -15.34
N ARG A 188 7.63 -11.82 -14.31
CA ARG A 188 8.77 -12.73 -14.16
C ARG A 188 8.71 -13.44 -12.82
N GLY A 189 8.73 -14.79 -12.82
CA GLY A 189 8.64 -15.53 -11.56
C GLY A 189 9.19 -16.94 -11.58
N GLY A 190 9.31 -17.52 -10.38
CA GLY A 190 9.59 -18.93 -10.21
C GLY A 190 8.36 -19.77 -10.51
N SER A 191 7.27 -19.51 -9.82
CA SER A 191 5.95 -20.11 -10.02
C SER A 191 4.93 -19.00 -10.31
N VAL A 192 4.24 -19.06 -11.45
CA VAL A 192 3.35 -18.00 -11.92
C VAL A 192 1.96 -18.56 -12.21
N ILE A 193 0.95 -17.96 -11.62
CA ILE A 193 -0.47 -18.23 -11.86
C ILE A 193 -1.13 -16.96 -12.41
N ILE A 194 -1.53 -16.99 -13.67
CA ILE A 194 -2.27 -15.92 -14.33
C ILE A 194 -3.75 -16.29 -14.31
N GLY A 195 -4.48 -15.70 -13.39
CA GLY A 195 -5.90 -15.93 -13.16
C GLY A 195 -6.80 -15.17 -14.13
N THR A 196 -8.07 -15.00 -13.75
CA THR A 196 -9.10 -14.38 -14.60
C THR A 196 -8.81 -12.90 -14.84
N ASP A 197 -9.25 -12.42 -16.01
CA ASP A 197 -9.28 -10.99 -16.37
C ASP A 197 -7.88 -10.34 -16.35
N CYS A 198 -6.84 -11.15 -16.64
CA CYS A 198 -5.47 -10.67 -16.82
C CYS A 198 -5.13 -10.45 -18.30
N VAL A 199 -4.39 -9.39 -18.58
CA VAL A 199 -3.80 -9.09 -19.91
C VAL A 199 -2.31 -8.83 -19.71
N ILE A 200 -1.48 -9.80 -20.12
CA ILE A 200 -0.03 -9.76 -19.91
C ILE A 200 0.66 -9.87 -21.28
N GLU A 201 1.57 -8.95 -21.56
CA GLU A 201 2.34 -8.98 -22.81
C GLU A 201 3.34 -10.15 -22.80
N ARG A 202 4.11 -10.30 -21.72
CA ARG A 202 5.16 -11.32 -21.60
C ARG A 202 5.24 -11.93 -20.21
N VAL A 203 5.22 -13.27 -20.15
CA VAL A 203 5.49 -14.03 -18.92
C VAL A 203 6.79 -14.79 -19.06
N GLU A 204 7.71 -14.60 -18.10
CA GLU A 204 8.96 -15.34 -17.96
C GLU A 204 8.92 -16.17 -16.69
N TYR A 205 9.14 -17.47 -16.76
CA TYR A 205 9.03 -18.37 -15.61
C TYR A 205 10.13 -19.43 -15.60
N ARG A 206 10.56 -19.83 -14.37
CA ARG A 206 11.58 -20.87 -14.18
C ARG A 206 10.95 -22.25 -13.93
N GLY A 207 9.94 -22.30 -13.08
CA GLY A 207 9.31 -23.54 -12.62
C GLY A 207 7.97 -23.82 -13.30
N THR A 208 6.90 -23.33 -12.77
CA THR A 208 5.53 -23.59 -13.20
C THR A 208 4.84 -22.33 -13.74
N LEU A 209 4.01 -22.52 -14.76
CA LEU A 209 3.13 -21.50 -15.29
C LEU A 209 1.73 -22.09 -15.47
N GLU A 210 0.75 -21.45 -14.82
CA GLU A 210 -0.67 -21.75 -15.02
C GLU A 210 -1.37 -20.52 -15.57
N ILE A 211 -2.17 -20.68 -16.62
CA ILE A 211 -2.91 -19.60 -17.26
C ILE A 211 -4.40 -19.97 -17.32
N HIS A 212 -5.22 -19.12 -16.75
CA HIS A 212 -6.67 -19.30 -16.78
C HIS A 212 -7.20 -19.03 -18.21
N LYS A 213 -8.23 -19.76 -18.63
CA LYS A 213 -8.82 -19.64 -19.98
C LYS A 213 -9.34 -18.25 -20.34
N ASN A 214 -9.65 -17.42 -19.35
CA ASN A 214 -10.11 -16.02 -19.53
C ASN A 214 -8.96 -15.02 -19.38
N ALA A 215 -7.71 -15.45 -19.33
CA ALA A 215 -6.55 -14.58 -19.37
C ALA A 215 -5.97 -14.49 -20.77
N MET A 216 -5.36 -13.35 -21.06
CA MET A 216 -4.61 -13.14 -22.31
C MET A 216 -3.13 -12.99 -21.98
N VAL A 217 -2.30 -13.88 -22.54
CA VAL A 217 -0.84 -13.81 -22.45
C VAL A 217 -0.28 -13.90 -23.86
N LYS A 218 0.43 -12.86 -24.32
CA LYS A 218 0.94 -12.83 -25.71
C LYS A 218 2.21 -13.65 -25.90
N GLN A 219 3.11 -13.62 -24.92
CA GLN A 219 4.37 -14.36 -24.97
C GLN A 219 4.62 -15.12 -23.68
N GLN A 220 5.11 -16.36 -23.81
CA GLN A 220 5.49 -17.21 -22.70
C GLN A 220 6.92 -17.70 -22.92
N VAL A 221 7.79 -17.49 -21.93
CA VAL A 221 9.20 -17.85 -22.02
C VAL A 221 9.60 -18.61 -20.76
N LYS A 222 10.06 -19.83 -20.93
CA LYS A 222 10.68 -20.58 -19.83
C LYS A 222 12.17 -20.27 -19.80
N ILE A 223 12.69 -19.78 -18.67
CA ILE A 223 14.06 -19.32 -18.45
C ILE A 223 14.82 -20.22 -17.46
#